data_d7785561c78ad4d4912c452d304be521
#
_entry.id   d7785561c78ad4d4912c452d304be521
#
_cell.length_a   1.000
_cell.length_b   1.000
_cell.length_c   1.000
_cell.angle_alpha   90.00
_cell.angle_beta   90.00
_cell.angle_gamma   90.00
#
_symmetry.space_group_name_H-M   'P 1'
#
loop_
_entity.id
_entity.type
_entity.pdbx_description
1 polymer ?
#
loop_
_entity_poly.entity_id
_entity_poly.type
_entity_poly.pdbx_seq_one_letter_code
_entity_poly.pdbx_strand_id
1 'polypeptide(L)'
;MSSIKPSTFYQLKGYAGLETMAEQLSEYFPKDINNYVEPFAGLGRTVKFVKPNNIHLNDLSDYAVDYLKQEFPQALVTQLDYHAIFEQYEDVENMFMLIDPPWRKNIYKNNTKPVFTGNSVISYYDDILKYLKYAKYKWILCVDKDEHEIGKRVSKSGWTNIVLEHPTKLLFNRKIGVRFATNMERLQ
;
A
#
# COMPACT_ATOMS: atom_id res chain seq x y z
N MET A 1 -25.99 -12.36 -1.41
CA MET A 1 -25.30 -11.15 -0.88
C MET A 1 -25.37 -11.22 0.65
N SER A 2 -24.29 -11.60 1.32
CA SER A 2 -24.25 -11.59 2.78
C SER A 2 -24.06 -10.14 3.25
N SER A 3 -25.03 -9.63 3.98
CA SER A 3 -24.96 -8.30 4.60
C SER A 3 -23.79 -8.27 5.59
N ILE A 4 -22.82 -7.43 5.34
CA ILE A 4 -21.71 -7.14 6.26
C ILE A 4 -22.32 -6.67 7.59
N LYS A 5 -22.03 -7.36 8.70
CA LYS A 5 -22.55 -7.00 10.02
C LYS A 5 -22.08 -5.58 10.43
N PRO A 6 -22.90 -4.78 11.13
CA PRO A 6 -22.51 -3.40 11.52
C PRO A 6 -21.21 -3.30 12.34
N SER A 7 -20.85 -4.32 13.11
CA SER A 7 -19.56 -4.39 13.84
C SER A 7 -18.36 -4.38 12.89
N THR A 8 -18.54 -4.85 11.66
CA THR A 8 -17.53 -4.95 10.62
C THR A 8 -17.19 -3.57 10.03
N PHE A 9 -18.16 -2.65 9.98
CA PHE A 9 -17.96 -1.29 9.46
C PHE A 9 -16.97 -0.45 10.29
N TYR A 10 -16.94 -0.65 11.62
CA TYR A 10 -15.99 0.04 12.49
C TYR A 10 -14.55 -0.50 12.35
N GLN A 11 -14.41 -1.78 12.04
CA GLN A 11 -13.11 -2.40 11.77
C GLN A 11 -12.54 -1.92 10.43
N LEU A 12 -13.41 -1.66 9.44
CA LEU A 12 -13.04 -1.14 8.11
C LEU A 12 -12.48 0.28 8.13
N LYS A 13 -12.83 1.10 9.13
CA LYS A 13 -12.36 2.50 9.22
C LYS A 13 -10.83 2.64 9.29
N GLY A 14 -10.13 1.62 9.83
CA GLY A 14 -8.67 1.61 9.89
C GLY A 14 -7.98 1.41 8.53
N TYR A 15 -8.72 0.95 7.52
CA TYR A 15 -8.20 0.63 6.17
C TYR A 15 -8.61 1.65 5.09
N ALA A 16 -9.09 2.83 5.49
CA ALA A 16 -9.62 3.84 4.57
C ALA A 16 -8.52 4.70 3.89
N GLY A 17 -7.23 4.42 4.14
CA GLY A 17 -6.12 5.31 3.75
C GLY A 17 -6.10 5.67 2.27
N LEU A 18 -6.03 4.69 1.39
CA LEU A 18 -6.00 4.91 -0.06
C LEU A 18 -7.36 4.96 -0.74
N GLU A 19 -8.47 4.60 -0.07
CA GLU A 19 -9.78 4.54 -0.73
C GLU A 19 -10.16 5.85 -1.45
N THR A 20 -9.83 6.98 -0.83
CA THR A 20 -10.14 8.30 -1.36
C THR A 20 -9.18 8.78 -2.46
N MET A 21 -7.98 8.19 -2.49
CA MET A 21 -6.88 8.62 -3.37
C MET A 21 -6.56 7.57 -4.44
N ALA A 22 -7.17 6.39 -4.37
CA ALA A 22 -6.85 5.26 -5.23
C ALA A 22 -7.02 5.58 -6.72
N GLU A 23 -8.06 6.32 -7.09
CA GLU A 23 -8.31 6.73 -8.46
C GLU A 23 -7.22 7.67 -8.98
N GLN A 24 -6.88 8.72 -8.22
CA GLN A 24 -5.82 9.65 -8.61
C GLN A 24 -4.44 8.98 -8.62
N LEU A 25 -4.17 8.10 -7.66
CA LEU A 25 -2.93 7.34 -7.61
C LEU A 25 -2.80 6.38 -8.80
N SER A 26 -3.91 5.82 -9.26
CA SER A 26 -3.95 4.88 -10.39
C SER A 26 -3.52 5.49 -11.72
N GLU A 27 -3.56 6.81 -11.87
CA GLU A 27 -3.02 7.51 -13.04
C GLU A 27 -1.52 7.29 -13.23
N TYR A 28 -0.82 6.93 -12.14
CA TYR A 28 0.61 6.63 -12.11
C TYR A 28 0.92 5.13 -12.22
N PHE A 29 -0.11 4.27 -12.28
CA PHE A 29 0.11 2.84 -12.39
C PHE A 29 0.58 2.48 -13.80
N PRO A 30 1.55 1.56 -13.92
CA PRO A 30 1.96 1.06 -15.23
C PRO A 30 0.80 0.30 -15.88
N LYS A 31 0.62 0.48 -17.19
CA LYS A 31 -0.49 -0.14 -17.93
C LYS A 31 -0.20 -1.59 -18.30
N ASP A 32 1.07 -1.87 -18.59
CA ASP A 32 1.52 -3.19 -19.09
C ASP A 32 2.29 -3.90 -17.97
N ILE A 33 1.55 -4.64 -17.14
CA ILE A 33 2.10 -5.46 -16.06
C ILE A 33 1.52 -6.87 -16.14
N ASN A 34 2.35 -7.86 -15.86
CA ASN A 34 1.90 -9.24 -15.77
C ASN A 34 1.48 -9.63 -14.34
N ASN A 35 2.23 -9.15 -13.36
CA ASN A 35 2.03 -9.44 -11.96
C ASN A 35 1.78 -8.15 -11.16
N TYR A 36 0.77 -8.15 -10.32
CA TYR A 36 0.45 -7.09 -9.37
C TYR A 36 0.54 -7.60 -7.93
N VAL A 37 1.25 -6.89 -7.08
CA VAL A 37 1.50 -7.30 -5.69
C VAL A 37 1.22 -6.15 -4.73
N GLU A 38 0.44 -6.40 -3.68
CA GLU A 38 0.26 -5.49 -2.54
C GLU A 38 0.70 -6.19 -1.25
N PRO A 39 1.88 -5.88 -0.68
CA PRO A 39 2.35 -6.45 0.60
C PRO A 39 1.50 -6.03 1.81
N PHE A 40 0.74 -4.93 1.69
CA PHE A 40 -0.12 -4.33 2.70
C PHE A 40 -1.48 -4.01 2.08
N ALA A 41 -2.19 -5.04 1.64
CA ALA A 41 -3.35 -4.86 0.77
C ALA A 41 -4.57 -4.24 1.47
N GLY A 42 -4.67 -4.37 2.80
CA GLY A 42 -5.85 -3.91 3.53
C GLY A 42 -7.12 -4.50 2.94
N LEU A 43 -7.93 -3.67 2.28
CA LEU A 43 -9.16 -4.10 1.61
C LEU A 43 -9.04 -4.15 0.07
N GLY A 44 -7.83 -4.09 -0.49
CA GLY A 44 -7.60 -4.20 -1.93
C GLY A 44 -8.27 -3.10 -2.77
N ARG A 45 -8.38 -1.89 -2.25
CA ARG A 45 -9.12 -0.79 -2.90
C ARG A 45 -8.55 -0.34 -4.24
N THR A 46 -7.29 -0.62 -4.47
CA THR A 46 -6.53 -0.27 -5.68
C THR A 46 -6.62 -1.31 -6.78
N VAL A 47 -6.98 -2.56 -6.44
CA VAL A 47 -7.06 -3.70 -7.39
C VAL A 47 -7.92 -3.41 -8.62
N LYS A 48 -9.02 -2.69 -8.46
CA LYS A 48 -9.94 -2.36 -9.57
C LYS A 48 -9.32 -1.46 -10.65
N PHE A 49 -8.18 -0.83 -10.36
CA PHE A 49 -7.49 0.05 -11.30
C PHE A 49 -6.35 -0.61 -12.05
N VAL A 50 -6.10 -1.91 -11.82
CA VAL A 50 -5.09 -2.70 -12.52
C VAL A 50 -5.73 -3.86 -13.26
N LYS A 51 -5.08 -4.32 -14.32
CA LYS A 51 -5.55 -5.47 -15.14
C LYS A 51 -4.41 -6.45 -15.42
N PRO A 52 -3.73 -6.95 -14.39
CA PRO A 52 -2.65 -7.93 -14.56
C PRO A 52 -3.23 -9.32 -14.77
N ASN A 53 -2.38 -10.26 -15.24
CA ASN A 53 -2.75 -11.66 -15.30
C ASN A 53 -2.76 -12.32 -13.93
N ASN A 54 -1.86 -11.88 -13.03
CA ASN A 54 -1.73 -12.43 -11.68
C ASN A 54 -1.82 -11.32 -10.63
N ILE A 55 -2.57 -11.57 -9.57
CA ILE A 55 -2.74 -10.66 -8.44
C ILE A 55 -2.34 -11.38 -7.16
N HIS A 56 -1.44 -10.79 -6.38
CA HIS A 56 -1.08 -11.25 -5.03
C HIS A 56 -1.37 -10.16 -4.01
N LEU A 57 -2.27 -10.42 -3.08
CA LEU A 57 -2.68 -9.52 -2.01
C LEU A 57 -2.26 -10.11 -0.67
N ASN A 58 -1.49 -9.38 0.10
CA ASN A 58 -1.04 -9.81 1.42
C ASN A 58 -1.45 -8.80 2.49
N ASP A 59 -1.88 -9.28 3.64
CA ASP A 59 -2.09 -8.47 4.85
C ASP A 59 -1.86 -9.32 6.10
N LEU A 60 -1.42 -8.71 7.20
CA LEU A 60 -1.26 -9.43 8.48
C LEU A 60 -2.56 -9.58 9.26
N SER A 61 -3.59 -8.81 8.94
CA SER A 61 -4.87 -8.86 9.62
C SER A 61 -5.71 -10.04 9.13
N ASP A 62 -6.09 -10.93 10.04
CA ASP A 62 -7.02 -12.05 9.77
C ASP A 62 -8.28 -11.53 9.05
N TYR A 63 -8.79 -10.39 9.52
CA TYR A 63 -9.98 -9.77 8.96
C TYR A 63 -9.78 -9.29 7.51
N ALA A 64 -8.66 -8.63 7.21
CA ALA A 64 -8.35 -8.19 5.85
C ALA A 64 -8.19 -9.39 4.91
N VAL A 65 -7.48 -10.43 5.36
CA VAL A 65 -7.28 -11.66 4.58
C VAL A 65 -8.61 -12.37 4.27
N ASP A 66 -9.50 -12.49 5.25
CA ASP A 66 -10.81 -13.10 5.03
C ASP A 66 -11.66 -12.28 4.05
N TYR A 67 -11.64 -10.95 4.17
CA TYR A 67 -12.30 -10.05 3.23
C TYR A 67 -11.73 -10.19 1.81
N LEU A 68 -10.40 -10.15 1.67
CA LEU A 68 -9.72 -10.23 0.38
C LEU A 68 -10.02 -11.55 -0.35
N LYS A 69 -10.03 -12.69 0.37
CA LYS A 69 -10.40 -14.00 -0.20
C LYS A 69 -11.83 -14.05 -0.75
N GLN A 70 -12.75 -13.33 -0.10
CA GLN A 70 -14.15 -13.27 -0.53
C GLN A 70 -14.35 -12.32 -1.71
N GLU A 71 -13.70 -11.16 -1.67
CA GLU A 71 -13.88 -10.11 -2.68
C GLU A 71 -13.09 -10.38 -3.97
N PHE A 72 -11.90 -11.00 -3.84
CA PHE A 72 -10.98 -11.27 -4.96
C PHE A 72 -10.64 -12.77 -5.07
N PRO A 73 -11.61 -13.64 -5.38
CA PRO A 73 -11.39 -15.10 -5.41
C PRO A 73 -10.36 -15.55 -6.45
N GLN A 74 -10.05 -14.69 -7.43
CA GLN A 74 -9.04 -14.95 -8.46
C GLN A 74 -7.62 -14.57 -8.02
N ALA A 75 -7.46 -13.83 -6.91
CA ALA A 75 -6.16 -13.42 -6.42
C ALA A 75 -5.53 -14.47 -5.50
N LEU A 76 -4.22 -14.57 -5.50
CA LEU A 76 -3.47 -15.20 -4.42
C LEU A 76 -3.57 -14.29 -3.19
N VAL A 77 -4.17 -14.77 -2.11
CA VAL A 77 -4.28 -14.02 -0.85
C VAL A 77 -3.48 -14.73 0.23
N THR A 78 -2.52 -14.00 0.82
CA THR A 78 -1.63 -14.53 1.87
C THR A 78 -1.70 -13.72 3.16
N GLN A 79 -1.19 -14.31 4.24
CA GLN A 79 -1.05 -13.69 5.56
C GLN A 79 0.40 -13.86 6.03
N LEU A 80 1.32 -13.21 5.33
CA LEU A 80 2.74 -13.30 5.57
C LEU A 80 3.29 -11.97 6.10
N ASP A 81 4.42 -12.03 6.79
CA ASP A 81 5.21 -10.82 7.04
C ASP A 81 5.68 -10.22 5.71
N TYR A 82 5.71 -8.89 5.62
CA TYR A 82 6.07 -8.19 4.38
C TYR A 82 7.47 -8.55 3.87
N HIS A 83 8.42 -8.88 4.76
CA HIS A 83 9.77 -9.33 4.36
C HIS A 83 9.68 -10.56 3.44
N ALA A 84 8.84 -11.55 3.79
CA ALA A 84 8.64 -12.74 2.96
C ALA A 84 8.09 -12.38 1.58
N ILE A 85 7.24 -11.35 1.48
CA ILE A 85 6.73 -10.88 0.19
C ILE A 85 7.85 -10.21 -0.62
N PHE A 86 8.66 -9.33 -0.02
CA PHE A 86 9.78 -8.70 -0.72
C PHE A 86 10.81 -9.72 -1.19
N GLU A 87 11.18 -10.68 -0.35
CA GLU A 87 12.12 -11.77 -0.69
C GLU A 87 11.59 -12.64 -1.83
N GLN A 88 10.29 -12.99 -1.79
CA GLN A 88 9.66 -13.81 -2.84
C GLN A 88 9.75 -13.15 -4.23
N TYR A 89 9.72 -11.83 -4.29
CA TYR A 89 9.67 -11.08 -5.55
C TYR A 89 10.96 -10.33 -5.89
N GLU A 90 12.05 -10.53 -5.16
CA GLU A 90 13.30 -9.78 -5.32
C GLU A 90 13.82 -9.76 -6.78
N ASP A 91 13.73 -10.88 -7.48
CA ASP A 91 14.25 -11.06 -8.85
C ASP A 91 13.18 -10.96 -9.97
N VAL A 92 11.94 -10.64 -9.64
CA VAL A 92 10.84 -10.56 -10.63
C VAL A 92 10.84 -9.20 -11.33
N GLU A 93 10.95 -9.18 -12.66
CA GLU A 93 11.04 -7.92 -13.44
C GLU A 93 9.67 -7.40 -13.90
N ASN A 94 8.86 -8.25 -14.55
CA ASN A 94 7.56 -7.82 -15.10
C ASN A 94 6.45 -7.81 -14.03
N MET A 95 6.62 -6.91 -13.06
CA MET A 95 5.72 -6.78 -11.92
C MET A 95 5.56 -5.31 -11.53
N PHE A 96 4.41 -5.01 -10.94
CA PHE A 96 4.16 -3.76 -10.23
C PHE A 96 3.79 -4.06 -8.77
N MET A 97 4.49 -3.44 -7.85
CA MET A 97 4.23 -3.55 -6.41
C MET A 97 3.72 -2.22 -5.85
N LEU A 98 2.51 -2.22 -5.30
CA LEU A 98 1.96 -1.08 -4.57
C LEU A 98 2.16 -1.32 -3.07
N ILE A 99 2.89 -0.43 -2.43
CA ILE A 99 3.35 -0.57 -1.04
C ILE A 99 2.71 0.56 -0.23
N ASP A 100 1.65 0.25 0.50
CA ASP A 100 0.94 1.18 1.38
C ASP A 100 1.01 0.71 2.84
N PRO A 101 2.18 0.81 3.47
CA PRO A 101 2.36 0.34 4.83
C PRO A 101 1.57 1.23 5.80
N PRO A 102 1.27 0.75 7.00
CA PRO A 102 0.57 1.53 8.02
C PRO A 102 1.32 2.83 8.37
N TRP A 103 0.68 3.98 8.18
CA TRP A 103 1.29 5.30 8.34
C TRP A 103 1.45 5.75 9.80
N ARG A 104 0.63 5.21 10.74
CA ARG A 104 0.63 5.62 12.16
C ARG A 104 0.41 4.44 13.09
N LYS A 105 1.21 4.35 14.14
CA LYS A 105 1.06 3.34 15.21
C LYS A 105 -0.33 3.29 15.84
N ASN A 106 -1.07 4.40 15.87
CA ASN A 106 -2.28 4.57 16.67
C ASN A 106 -3.59 4.22 15.93
N ILE A 107 -3.57 4.04 14.61
CA ILE A 107 -4.78 3.78 13.83
C ILE A 107 -5.25 2.33 14.02
N TYR A 108 -4.33 1.44 14.35
CA TYR A 108 -4.55 -0.01 14.41
C TYR A 108 -4.65 -0.56 15.84
N LYS A 109 -5.01 0.27 16.81
CA LYS A 109 -5.13 -0.11 18.24
C LYS A 109 -6.08 -1.29 18.52
N ASN A 110 -6.98 -1.58 17.61
CA ASN A 110 -7.99 -2.64 17.77
C ASN A 110 -7.60 -3.97 17.10
N ASN A 111 -6.43 -4.04 16.45
CA ASN A 111 -5.94 -5.31 15.93
C ASN A 111 -5.31 -6.10 17.08
N THR A 112 -5.74 -7.35 17.24
CA THR A 112 -5.27 -8.27 18.30
C THR A 112 -3.80 -8.67 18.14
N LYS A 113 -3.18 -8.40 16.98
CA LYS A 113 -1.75 -8.59 16.72
C LYS A 113 -1.08 -7.22 16.51
N PRO A 114 0.12 -6.98 17.07
CA PRO A 114 0.87 -5.76 16.80
C PRO A 114 1.23 -5.73 15.31
N VAL A 115 0.72 -4.75 14.59
CA VAL A 115 1.01 -4.53 13.17
C VAL A 115 2.47 -4.07 12.96
N PHE A 116 3.13 -3.67 14.06
CA PHE A 116 4.51 -3.21 14.07
C PHE A 116 5.34 -3.99 15.08
N THR A 117 6.38 -4.65 14.61
CA THR A 117 7.41 -5.29 15.46
C THR A 117 8.56 -4.34 15.80
N GLY A 118 8.61 -3.13 15.25
CA GLY A 118 9.70 -2.17 15.41
C GLY A 118 9.38 -0.97 16.31
N ASN A 119 10.44 -0.31 16.80
CA ASN A 119 10.36 0.79 17.76
C ASN A 119 9.91 2.13 17.18
N SER A 120 9.89 2.32 15.86
CA SER A 120 9.43 3.55 15.21
C SER A 120 8.90 3.30 13.79
N VAL A 121 7.98 4.17 13.33
CA VAL A 121 7.50 4.18 11.95
C VAL A 121 8.66 4.40 10.97
N ILE A 122 9.65 5.22 11.35
CA ILE A 122 10.82 5.54 10.52
C ILE A 122 11.67 4.28 10.26
N SER A 123 11.92 3.44 11.27
CA SER A 123 12.70 2.21 11.09
C SER A 123 12.04 1.23 10.12
N TYR A 124 10.73 1.20 10.10
CA TYR A 124 9.95 0.38 9.19
C TYR A 124 10.10 0.81 7.72
N TYR A 125 10.01 2.12 7.45
CA TYR A 125 10.25 2.63 6.11
C TYR A 125 11.70 2.47 5.67
N ASP A 126 12.67 2.66 6.58
CA ASP A 126 14.09 2.42 6.28
C ASP A 126 14.34 0.98 5.83
N ASP A 127 13.63 0.05 6.41
CA ASP A 127 13.74 -1.35 6.06
C ASP A 127 13.13 -1.63 4.68
N ILE A 128 11.93 -1.13 4.41
CA ILE A 128 11.32 -1.19 3.08
C ILE A 128 12.24 -0.56 2.01
N LEU A 129 12.82 0.61 2.29
CA LEU A 129 13.70 1.30 1.35
C LEU A 129 14.97 0.50 0.99
N LYS A 130 15.45 -0.38 1.88
CA LYS A 130 16.57 -1.29 1.55
C LYS A 130 16.20 -2.28 0.45
N TYR A 131 15.02 -2.88 0.53
CA TYR A 131 14.52 -3.78 -0.53
C TYR A 131 14.33 -3.01 -1.84
N LEU A 132 13.70 -1.85 -1.79
CA LEU A 132 13.37 -1.07 -2.99
C LEU A 132 14.60 -0.54 -3.74
N LYS A 133 15.72 -0.38 -3.05
CA LYS A 133 16.98 0.07 -3.67
C LYS A 133 17.47 -0.86 -4.78
N TYR A 134 17.21 -2.15 -4.65
CA TYR A 134 17.67 -3.18 -5.58
C TYR A 134 16.53 -3.82 -6.39
N ALA A 135 15.29 -3.36 -6.17
CA ALA A 135 14.12 -3.88 -6.85
C ALA A 135 14.21 -3.73 -8.38
N LYS A 136 14.04 -4.83 -9.10
CA LYS A 136 14.02 -4.89 -10.57
C LYS A 136 12.62 -4.60 -11.14
N TYR A 137 11.61 -4.64 -10.30
CA TYR A 137 10.21 -4.38 -10.63
C TYR A 137 9.85 -2.89 -10.47
N LYS A 138 8.72 -2.52 -11.07
CA LYS A 138 8.10 -1.20 -10.87
C LYS A 138 7.40 -1.14 -9.52
N TRP A 139 7.51 -0.02 -8.81
CA TRP A 139 6.86 0.10 -7.51
C TRP A 139 6.39 1.53 -7.22
N ILE A 140 5.39 1.63 -6.36
CA ILE A 140 4.96 2.86 -5.69
C ILE A 140 4.96 2.59 -4.19
N LEU A 141 5.65 3.43 -3.42
CA LEU A 141 5.63 3.45 -1.95
C LEU A 141 4.81 4.64 -1.47
N CYS A 142 3.69 4.38 -0.79
CA CYS A 142 2.82 5.38 -0.22
C CYS A 142 3.23 5.73 1.22
N VAL A 143 3.15 7.00 1.56
CA VAL A 143 3.39 7.52 2.92
C VAL A 143 2.40 8.64 3.22
N ASP A 144 2.20 8.96 4.50
CA ASP A 144 1.44 10.15 4.90
C ASP A 144 2.06 11.39 4.23
N LYS A 145 1.25 12.23 3.62
CA LYS A 145 1.70 13.42 2.90
C LYS A 145 2.54 14.38 3.77
N ASP A 146 2.26 14.37 5.08
CA ASP A 146 2.92 15.22 6.06
C ASP A 146 4.23 14.58 6.61
N GLU A 147 4.61 13.37 6.15
CA GLU A 147 5.84 12.70 6.58
C GLU A 147 7.05 13.21 5.78
N HIS A 148 7.67 14.26 6.32
CA HIS A 148 8.75 14.96 5.64
C HIS A 148 10.10 14.21 5.66
N GLU A 149 10.40 13.45 6.71
CA GLU A 149 11.69 12.77 6.83
C GLU A 149 11.84 11.65 5.81
N ILE A 150 10.78 10.86 5.58
CA ILE A 150 10.78 9.83 4.55
C ILE A 150 10.86 10.47 3.17
N GLY A 151 10.13 11.57 2.95
CA GLY A 151 10.22 12.33 1.71
C GLY A 151 11.65 12.82 1.38
N LYS A 152 12.41 13.27 2.38
CA LYS A 152 13.82 13.64 2.21
C LYS A 152 14.72 12.45 1.86
N ARG A 153 14.48 11.29 2.47
CA ARG A 153 15.27 10.06 2.20
C ARG A 153 15.03 9.56 0.79
N VAL A 154 13.77 9.53 0.37
CA VAL A 154 13.36 9.18 -1.00
C VAL A 154 14.01 10.11 -2.02
N SER A 155 13.96 11.42 -1.80
CA SER A 155 14.57 12.40 -2.70
C SER A 155 16.09 12.22 -2.85
N LYS A 156 16.78 11.84 -1.77
CA LYS A 156 18.22 11.53 -1.81
C LYS A 156 18.55 10.25 -2.61
N SER A 157 17.59 9.35 -2.77
CA SER A 157 17.77 8.11 -3.55
C SER A 157 17.59 8.32 -5.05
N GLY A 158 17.26 9.54 -5.52
CA GLY A 158 17.02 9.84 -6.93
C GLY A 158 15.66 9.37 -7.47
N TRP A 159 14.80 8.87 -6.61
CA TRP A 159 13.46 8.42 -7.00
C TRP A 159 12.48 9.59 -7.15
N THR A 160 11.49 9.41 -8.00
CA THR A 160 10.39 10.36 -8.16
C THR A 160 9.58 10.42 -6.86
N ASN A 161 9.31 11.65 -6.38
CA ASN A 161 8.54 11.89 -5.15
C ASN A 161 7.40 12.86 -5.48
N ILE A 162 6.16 12.42 -5.30
CA ILE A 162 4.96 13.17 -5.68
C ILE A 162 4.03 13.25 -4.47
N VAL A 163 3.37 14.40 -4.32
CA VAL A 163 2.31 14.61 -3.33
C VAL A 163 1.00 14.80 -4.07
N LEU A 164 0.04 13.92 -3.79
CA LEU A 164 -1.34 14.04 -4.25
C LEU A 164 -2.21 14.53 -3.10
N GLU A 165 -3.10 15.46 -3.37
CA GLU A 165 -4.10 15.93 -2.43
C GLU A 165 -5.50 15.84 -3.06
N HIS A 166 -6.47 15.35 -2.28
CA HIS A 166 -7.85 15.34 -2.74
C HIS A 166 -8.36 16.78 -2.89
N PRO A 167 -8.91 17.17 -4.05
CA PRO A 167 -9.24 18.58 -4.34
C PRO A 167 -10.27 19.17 -3.37
N THR A 168 -11.20 18.37 -2.87
CA THR A 168 -12.36 18.86 -2.07
C THR A 168 -12.51 18.22 -0.70
N LYS A 169 -11.96 17.02 -0.46
CA LYS A 169 -12.15 16.32 0.83
C LYS A 169 -11.17 16.81 1.89
N LEU A 170 -11.72 17.15 3.06
CA LEU A 170 -10.97 17.54 4.25
C LEU A 170 -11.19 16.51 5.37
N LEU A 171 -10.13 16.26 6.13
CA LEU A 171 -10.17 15.53 7.38
C LEU A 171 -9.56 16.42 8.48
N PHE A 172 -10.35 16.75 9.52
CA PHE A 172 -9.91 17.69 10.57
C PHE A 172 -9.36 19.01 10.00
N ASN A 173 -10.08 19.62 9.02
CA ASN A 173 -9.69 20.85 8.33
C ASN A 173 -8.36 20.76 7.53
N ARG A 174 -7.85 19.57 7.25
CA ARG A 174 -6.68 19.35 6.38
C ARG A 174 -7.10 18.59 5.14
N LYS A 175 -6.50 18.92 3.99
CA LYS A 175 -6.71 18.14 2.76
C LYS A 175 -6.24 16.72 2.96
N ILE A 176 -7.08 15.76 2.56
CA ILE A 176 -6.68 14.36 2.48
C ILE A 176 -5.68 14.23 1.35
N GLY A 177 -4.60 13.51 1.58
CA GLY A 177 -3.57 13.33 0.56
C GLY A 177 -2.64 12.19 0.90
N VAL A 178 -1.84 11.81 -0.09
CA VAL A 178 -0.79 10.82 0.00
C VAL A 178 0.47 11.38 -0.66
N ARG A 179 1.60 11.15 -0.03
CA ARG A 179 2.91 11.28 -0.66
C ARG A 179 3.29 9.91 -1.18
N PHE A 180 3.82 9.83 -2.40
CA PHE A 180 4.37 8.57 -2.86
C PHE A 180 5.72 8.75 -3.54
N ALA A 181 6.52 7.71 -3.48
CA ALA A 181 7.77 7.56 -4.17
C ALA A 181 7.68 6.43 -5.18
N THR A 182 8.43 6.52 -6.26
CA THR A 182 8.48 5.50 -7.29
C THR A 182 9.81 5.48 -8.03
N ASN A 183 10.21 4.29 -8.52
CA ASN A 183 11.34 4.13 -9.44
C ASN A 183 10.94 4.34 -10.91
N MET A 184 9.67 4.59 -11.17
CA MET A 184 9.21 4.86 -12.54
C MET A 184 9.53 6.32 -12.92
N GLU A 185 9.97 6.52 -14.16
CA GLU A 185 10.04 7.85 -14.76
C GLU A 185 8.61 8.40 -14.89
N ARG A 186 8.46 9.73 -14.77
CA ARG A 186 7.17 10.37 -15.02
C ARG A 186 6.73 10.01 -16.44
N LEU A 187 5.59 9.34 -16.54
CA LEU A 187 4.90 9.26 -17.82
C LEU A 187 4.53 10.69 -18.21
N GLN A 188 5.16 11.18 -19.26
CA GLN A 188 4.85 12.47 -19.89
C GLN A 188 3.48 12.42 -20.55
#